data_0ed0d82e4d1dff16d910c3933003507e
#
_entry.id   0ed0d82e4d1dff16d910c3933003507e
#
_cell.length_a   1.000
_cell.length_b   1.000
_cell.length_c   1.000
_cell.angle_alpha   90.00
_cell.angle_beta   90.00
_cell.angle_gamma   90.00
#
_symmetry.space_group_name_H-M   'P 1'
#
loop_
_entity.id
_entity.type
_entity.pdbx_description
1 polymer ?
#
loop_
_entity_poly.entity_id
_entity_poly.type
_entity_poly.pdbx_seq_one_letter_code
_entity_poly.pdbx_strand_id
1 'polypeptide(L)'
;METIGKYRWKICALLFFATTINYLDRQVIGLLKPVLEKEFDWSETDYSNIVIAFQAAYAISLLGFGGIIDRIGTKLGYSISIVVWSIAAMMHALATGTMSFAFMRALLGLGEAGNFPAAIKTVAEWFPKNERALATGIFNSGANIGAVAAPILVPWILGAYGWEMAFIATGAIGFIWLIFWWFYYEVPSKHKSLSKAEFDYIHADMEAKDDNVTPVRWAKLFGFKQTWAFFFGKMFTDPIWWFFLFWLPSYFSERFQLDLKKPSLELIIVYTATTIGSIGGGWLSGYLINKGWPSFKARKWSMFSFAIAVVPIMLARYSENIWQAVGLISLAAAAHQAWSANIYSIATDMFPKKAVSSVIGIGGMAGSVGGIFFPMIVGALLDKYKLLGDINDGYNIIFLLCGSAYMLAWVIIYTLVPTLETAKIDD
;
A
#
# COMPACT_ATOMS: atom_id res chain seq x y z
N MET A 1 -13.87 38.35 12.27
CA MET A 1 -13.92 37.04 11.54
C MET A 1 -13.64 35.96 12.56
N GLU A 2 -14.58 35.05 12.79
CA GLU A 2 -14.29 33.85 13.58
C GLU A 2 -13.17 33.05 12.95
N THR A 3 -12.18 32.66 13.73
CA THR A 3 -11.08 31.85 13.25
C THR A 3 -11.58 30.45 12.84
N ILE A 4 -11.29 30.02 11.64
CA ILE A 4 -11.63 28.68 11.17
C ILE A 4 -10.96 27.65 12.08
N GLY A 5 -11.74 26.79 12.70
CA GLY A 5 -11.26 25.72 13.56
C GLY A 5 -10.33 24.75 12.81
N LYS A 6 -9.63 23.90 13.56
CA LYS A 6 -8.69 22.89 13.02
C LYS A 6 -9.10 21.46 13.41
N TYR A 7 -10.36 21.25 13.75
CA TYR A 7 -10.82 19.93 14.21
C TYR A 7 -10.67 18.85 13.14
N ARG A 8 -10.89 19.19 11.86
CA ARG A 8 -10.70 18.31 10.72
C ARG A 8 -9.30 17.67 10.67
N TRP A 9 -8.27 18.41 11.12
CA TRP A 9 -6.90 17.87 11.16
C TRP A 9 -6.69 16.83 12.26
N LYS A 10 -7.50 16.87 13.36
CA LYS A 10 -7.52 15.78 14.36
C LYS A 10 -8.08 14.50 13.75
N ILE A 11 -9.13 14.64 12.92
CA ILE A 11 -9.68 13.50 12.16
C ILE A 11 -8.64 12.96 11.16
N CYS A 12 -7.93 13.84 10.44
CA CYS A 12 -6.84 13.43 9.56
C CYS A 12 -5.74 12.66 10.31
N ALA A 13 -5.36 13.10 11.51
CA ALA A 13 -4.40 12.38 12.35
C ALA A 13 -4.90 10.98 12.74
N LEU A 14 -6.18 10.81 13.05
CA LEU A 14 -6.76 9.48 13.28
C LEU A 14 -6.63 8.58 12.04
N LEU A 15 -6.92 9.11 10.85
CA LEU A 15 -6.74 8.34 9.60
C LEU A 15 -5.28 7.95 9.35
N PHE A 16 -4.36 8.86 9.63
CA PHE A 16 -2.92 8.60 9.55
C PHE A 16 -2.50 7.46 10.48
N PHE A 17 -2.91 7.49 11.75
CA PHE A 17 -2.58 6.43 12.71
C PHE A 17 -3.27 5.11 12.36
N ALA A 18 -4.51 5.12 11.86
CA ALA A 18 -5.16 3.89 11.40
C ALA A 18 -4.37 3.23 10.26
N THR A 19 -3.91 4.02 9.29
CA THR A 19 -3.09 3.51 8.18
C THR A 19 -1.72 3.04 8.66
N THR A 20 -1.13 3.71 9.66
CA THR A 20 0.12 3.28 10.30
C THR A 20 -0.03 1.90 10.94
N ILE A 21 -1.08 1.69 11.73
CA ILE A 21 -1.38 0.40 12.38
C ILE A 21 -1.64 -0.69 11.34
N ASN A 22 -2.44 -0.38 10.32
CA ASN A 22 -2.74 -1.29 9.23
C ASN A 22 -1.47 -1.84 8.56
N TYR A 23 -0.51 -0.98 8.23
CA TYR A 23 0.75 -1.40 7.61
C TYR A 23 1.73 -2.05 8.60
N LEU A 24 1.68 -1.67 9.87
CA LEU A 24 2.42 -2.36 10.93
C LEU A 24 1.96 -3.83 11.03
N ASP A 25 0.64 -4.08 11.20
CA ASP A 25 0.07 -5.43 11.30
C ASP A 25 0.35 -6.28 10.07
N ARG A 26 0.27 -5.67 8.88
CA ARG A 26 0.58 -6.33 7.62
C ARG A 26 1.99 -6.87 7.55
N GLN A 27 2.96 -6.13 8.10
CA GLN A 27 4.39 -6.43 7.97
C GLN A 27 4.91 -7.42 9.03
N VAL A 28 4.18 -7.62 10.15
CA VAL A 28 4.61 -8.50 11.25
C VAL A 28 5.05 -9.87 10.74
N ILE A 29 4.27 -10.52 9.86
CA ILE A 29 4.59 -11.88 9.39
C ILE A 29 5.88 -11.93 8.56
N GLY A 30 6.18 -10.87 7.79
CA GLY A 30 7.42 -10.81 7.01
C GLY A 30 8.67 -10.73 7.88
N LEU A 31 8.58 -10.00 9.00
CA LEU A 31 9.66 -9.88 9.98
C LEU A 31 9.81 -11.17 10.82
N LEU A 32 8.71 -11.86 11.10
CA LEU A 32 8.70 -13.10 11.86
C LEU A 32 8.97 -14.35 11.00
N LYS A 33 8.94 -14.24 9.65
CA LYS A 33 9.08 -15.38 8.73
C LYS A 33 10.22 -16.32 9.10
N PRO A 34 11.48 -15.88 9.33
CA PRO A 34 12.58 -16.80 9.62
C PRO A 34 12.43 -17.55 10.94
N VAL A 35 11.66 -17.01 11.90
CA VAL A 35 11.34 -17.68 13.17
C VAL A 35 10.22 -18.68 12.96
N LEU A 36 9.13 -18.28 12.30
CA LEU A 36 7.96 -19.11 12.04
C LEU A 36 8.29 -20.27 11.10
N GLU A 37 9.15 -20.03 10.10
CA GLU A 37 9.63 -21.05 9.18
C GLU A 37 10.34 -22.20 9.93
N LYS A 38 11.14 -21.89 10.94
CA LYS A 38 11.81 -22.88 11.79
C LYS A 38 10.87 -23.56 12.77
N GLU A 39 9.90 -22.82 13.30
CA GLU A 39 8.94 -23.32 14.30
C GLU A 39 7.94 -24.30 13.68
N PHE A 40 7.47 -23.99 12.46
CA PHE A 40 6.41 -24.73 11.78
C PHE A 40 6.90 -25.55 10.59
N ASP A 41 8.22 -25.60 10.34
CA ASP A 41 8.85 -26.28 9.21
C ASP A 41 8.25 -25.87 7.85
N TRP A 42 8.08 -24.55 7.66
CA TRP A 42 7.49 -24.01 6.42
C TRP A 42 8.47 -24.07 5.26
N SER A 43 7.97 -24.50 4.10
CA SER A 43 8.59 -24.21 2.82
C SER A 43 8.34 -22.75 2.40
N GLU A 44 9.08 -22.27 1.41
CA GLU A 44 8.83 -20.96 0.79
C GLU A 44 7.46 -20.93 0.11
N THR A 45 7.00 -22.06 -0.43
CA THR A 45 5.65 -22.21 -0.98
C THR A 45 4.58 -22.10 0.08
N ASP A 46 4.78 -22.65 1.29
CA ASP A 46 3.84 -22.51 2.40
C ASP A 46 3.68 -21.05 2.80
N TYR A 47 4.80 -20.35 2.98
CA TYR A 47 4.79 -18.92 3.27
C TYR A 47 4.12 -18.10 2.14
N SER A 48 4.41 -18.41 0.90
CA SER A 48 3.78 -17.80 -0.27
C SER A 48 2.26 -17.98 -0.24
N ASN A 49 1.75 -19.19 0.06
CA ASN A 49 0.32 -19.46 0.17
C ASN A 49 -0.35 -18.64 1.29
N ILE A 50 0.34 -18.44 2.41
CA ILE A 50 -0.13 -17.58 3.50
C ILE A 50 -0.26 -16.11 3.03
N VAL A 51 0.73 -15.61 2.28
CA VAL A 51 0.68 -14.24 1.70
C VAL A 51 -0.42 -14.12 0.64
N ILE A 52 -0.58 -15.12 -0.22
CA ILE A 52 -1.63 -15.16 -1.25
C ILE A 52 -3.03 -15.15 -0.63
N ALA A 53 -3.23 -15.88 0.46
CA ALA A 53 -4.52 -15.90 1.17
C ALA A 53 -4.93 -14.49 1.62
N PHE A 54 -3.99 -13.69 2.14
CA PHE A 54 -4.20 -12.27 2.44
C PHE A 54 -4.57 -11.46 1.20
N GLN A 55 -3.77 -11.56 0.14
CA GLN A 55 -3.95 -10.76 -1.08
C GLN A 55 -5.28 -11.05 -1.78
N ALA A 56 -5.66 -12.33 -1.86
CA ALA A 56 -6.93 -12.75 -2.46
C ALA A 56 -8.13 -12.24 -1.66
N ALA A 57 -8.10 -12.41 -0.34
CA ALA A 57 -9.17 -11.92 0.54
C ALA A 57 -9.27 -10.39 0.52
N TYR A 58 -8.15 -9.69 0.54
CA TYR A 58 -8.06 -8.23 0.42
C TYR A 58 -8.66 -7.74 -0.91
N ALA A 59 -8.30 -8.36 -2.04
CA ALA A 59 -8.81 -8.00 -3.36
C ALA A 59 -10.33 -8.16 -3.46
N ILE A 60 -10.87 -9.29 -2.99
CA ILE A 60 -12.32 -9.56 -2.99
C ILE A 60 -13.04 -8.55 -2.09
N SER A 61 -12.49 -8.28 -0.92
CA SER A 61 -13.09 -7.38 0.06
C SER A 61 -13.14 -5.93 -0.41
N LEU A 62 -12.12 -5.46 -1.15
CA LEU A 62 -12.11 -4.12 -1.74
C LEU A 62 -13.33 -3.86 -2.65
N LEU A 63 -13.83 -4.88 -3.34
CA LEU A 63 -15.01 -4.75 -4.20
C LEU A 63 -16.30 -4.49 -3.41
N GLY A 64 -16.39 -4.99 -2.17
CA GLY A 64 -17.60 -4.91 -1.34
C GLY A 64 -17.57 -3.82 -0.27
N PHE A 65 -16.41 -3.51 0.29
CA PHE A 65 -16.31 -2.68 1.49
C PHE A 65 -16.77 -1.23 1.29
N GLY A 66 -16.53 -0.65 0.11
CA GLY A 66 -17.05 0.68 -0.22
C GLY A 66 -18.57 0.74 -0.09
N GLY A 67 -19.27 -0.23 -0.67
CA GLY A 67 -20.74 -0.33 -0.59
C GLY A 67 -21.25 -0.60 0.84
N ILE A 68 -20.51 -1.37 1.65
CA ILE A 68 -20.86 -1.59 3.06
C ILE A 68 -20.76 -0.28 3.83
N ILE A 69 -19.63 0.46 3.72
CA ILE A 69 -19.45 1.74 4.39
C ILE A 69 -20.50 2.77 3.97
N ASP A 70 -20.93 2.76 2.70
CA ASP A 70 -21.96 3.65 2.21
C ASP A 70 -23.32 3.39 2.85
N ARG A 71 -23.65 2.13 3.14
CA ARG A 71 -24.92 1.72 3.73
C ARG A 71 -24.99 1.93 5.24
N ILE A 72 -23.93 1.57 5.97
CA ILE A 72 -23.92 1.59 7.45
C ILE A 72 -23.29 2.85 8.04
N GLY A 73 -22.71 3.71 7.18
CA GLY A 73 -22.02 4.93 7.57
C GLY A 73 -20.54 4.73 7.92
N THR A 74 -19.77 5.81 7.82
CA THR A 74 -18.31 5.79 7.97
C THR A 74 -17.87 5.36 9.37
N LYS A 75 -18.52 5.90 10.43
CA LYS A 75 -18.15 5.59 11.83
C LYS A 75 -18.18 4.10 12.12
N LEU A 76 -19.32 3.46 11.85
CA LEU A 76 -19.54 2.06 12.14
C LEU A 76 -18.76 1.16 11.15
N GLY A 77 -18.78 1.49 9.86
CA GLY A 77 -18.09 0.70 8.84
C GLY A 77 -16.59 0.62 9.08
N TYR A 78 -15.97 1.75 9.43
CA TYR A 78 -14.53 1.75 9.76
C TYR A 78 -14.26 1.02 11.07
N SER A 79 -15.12 1.18 12.08
CA SER A 79 -14.97 0.43 13.34
C SER A 79 -15.03 -1.08 13.14
N ILE A 80 -15.97 -1.59 12.34
CA ILE A 80 -16.07 -3.02 12.02
C ILE A 80 -14.79 -3.49 11.31
N SER A 81 -14.30 -2.74 10.33
CA SER A 81 -13.06 -3.03 9.62
C SER A 81 -11.90 -3.22 10.62
N ILE A 82 -11.71 -2.26 11.54
CA ILE A 82 -10.63 -2.28 12.52
C ILE A 82 -10.79 -3.43 13.53
N VAL A 83 -11.99 -3.68 14.02
CA VAL A 83 -12.25 -4.81 14.92
C VAL A 83 -11.88 -6.13 14.24
N VAL A 84 -12.32 -6.34 13.00
CA VAL A 84 -12.06 -7.57 12.25
C VAL A 84 -10.56 -7.76 12.04
N TRP A 85 -9.84 -6.73 11.57
CA TRP A 85 -8.41 -6.90 11.33
C TRP A 85 -7.62 -7.02 12.62
N SER A 86 -7.96 -6.29 13.69
CA SER A 86 -7.26 -6.38 14.97
C SER A 86 -7.43 -7.76 15.62
N ILE A 87 -8.66 -8.31 15.60
CA ILE A 87 -8.90 -9.68 16.05
C ILE A 87 -8.11 -10.67 15.19
N ALA A 88 -8.18 -10.54 13.87
CA ALA A 88 -7.44 -11.42 12.95
C ALA A 88 -5.92 -11.34 13.18
N ALA A 89 -5.36 -10.13 13.39
CA ALA A 89 -3.96 -9.96 13.73
C ALA A 89 -3.59 -10.71 15.01
N MET A 90 -4.36 -10.52 16.09
CA MET A 90 -4.11 -11.20 17.37
C MET A 90 -4.30 -12.71 17.27
N MET A 91 -5.25 -13.19 16.48
CA MET A 91 -5.52 -14.63 16.31
C MET A 91 -4.35 -15.39 15.65
N HIS A 92 -3.42 -14.72 14.97
CA HIS A 92 -2.19 -15.38 14.48
C HIS A 92 -1.39 -16.01 15.61
N ALA A 93 -1.46 -15.46 16.83
CA ALA A 93 -0.82 -16.04 18.01
C ALA A 93 -1.36 -17.44 18.40
N LEU A 94 -2.53 -17.81 17.90
CA LEU A 94 -3.15 -19.11 18.13
C LEU A 94 -2.96 -20.08 16.95
N ALA A 95 -2.26 -19.65 15.90
CA ALA A 95 -2.06 -20.46 14.71
C ALA A 95 -1.03 -21.58 14.98
N THR A 96 -1.33 -22.78 14.49
CA THR A 96 -0.54 -24.00 14.75
C THR A 96 0.06 -24.61 13.49
N GLY A 97 -0.06 -23.95 12.34
CA GLY A 97 0.49 -24.43 11.07
C GLY A 97 0.02 -23.61 9.88
N THR A 98 0.51 -23.92 8.69
CA THR A 98 0.32 -23.16 7.44
C THR A 98 -1.14 -22.80 7.18
N MET A 99 -2.06 -23.75 7.30
CA MET A 99 -3.48 -23.53 7.00
C MET A 99 -4.14 -22.54 7.97
N SER A 100 -3.82 -22.63 9.27
CA SER A 100 -4.35 -21.69 10.26
C SER A 100 -3.80 -20.29 10.06
N PHE A 101 -2.49 -20.15 9.76
CA PHE A 101 -1.92 -18.86 9.38
C PHE A 101 -2.57 -18.29 8.11
N ALA A 102 -2.77 -19.10 7.08
CA ALA A 102 -3.44 -18.67 5.84
C ALA A 102 -4.88 -18.20 6.11
N PHE A 103 -5.62 -18.91 6.96
CA PHE A 103 -6.97 -18.50 7.36
C PHE A 103 -6.97 -17.16 8.11
N MET A 104 -6.07 -16.99 9.10
CA MET A 104 -5.96 -15.72 9.83
C MET A 104 -5.51 -14.57 8.92
N ARG A 105 -4.61 -14.84 7.97
CA ARG A 105 -4.21 -13.86 6.94
C ARG A 105 -5.34 -13.47 6.01
N ALA A 106 -6.19 -14.43 5.62
CA ALA A 106 -7.38 -14.12 4.84
C ALA A 106 -8.35 -13.22 5.63
N LEU A 107 -8.62 -13.52 6.91
CA LEU A 107 -9.43 -12.67 7.78
C LEU A 107 -8.82 -11.28 7.97
N LEU A 108 -7.50 -11.19 8.12
CA LEU A 108 -6.78 -9.92 8.19
C LEU A 108 -6.98 -9.12 6.90
N GLY A 109 -6.80 -9.76 5.75
CA GLY A 109 -7.02 -9.13 4.43
C GLY A 109 -8.45 -8.63 4.24
N LEU A 110 -9.45 -9.40 4.67
CA LEU A 110 -10.86 -8.97 4.68
C LEU A 110 -11.06 -7.70 5.52
N GLY A 111 -10.54 -7.66 6.73
CA GLY A 111 -10.67 -6.52 7.62
C GLY A 111 -9.93 -5.28 7.11
N GLU A 112 -8.67 -5.44 6.69
CA GLU A 112 -7.81 -4.34 6.27
C GLU A 112 -8.28 -3.63 5.00
N ALA A 113 -9.00 -4.32 4.12
CA ALA A 113 -9.52 -3.74 2.88
C ALA A 113 -10.48 -2.56 3.11
N GLY A 114 -11.10 -2.46 4.29
CA GLY A 114 -11.97 -1.34 4.62
C GLY A 114 -11.23 -0.05 4.98
N ASN A 115 -9.93 -0.09 5.28
CA ASN A 115 -9.17 1.08 5.70
C ASN A 115 -9.18 2.21 4.66
N PHE A 116 -8.80 1.92 3.43
CA PHE A 116 -8.70 2.92 2.37
C PHE A 116 -10.05 3.54 1.99
N PRO A 117 -11.11 2.77 1.70
CA PRO A 117 -12.43 3.31 1.41
C PRO A 117 -12.98 4.18 2.55
N ALA A 118 -12.83 3.73 3.82
CA ALA A 118 -13.27 4.50 4.98
C ALA A 118 -12.51 5.82 5.13
N ALA A 119 -11.18 5.80 4.96
CA ALA A 119 -10.36 6.98 5.06
C ALA A 119 -10.69 8.00 3.95
N ILE A 120 -10.82 7.57 2.71
CA ILE A 120 -11.20 8.45 1.59
C ILE A 120 -12.59 9.07 1.82
N LYS A 121 -13.55 8.27 2.28
CA LYS A 121 -14.90 8.79 2.60
C LYS A 121 -14.85 9.80 3.75
N THR A 122 -14.09 9.51 4.81
CA THR A 122 -13.87 10.46 5.92
C THR A 122 -13.27 11.78 5.42
N VAL A 123 -12.27 11.72 4.53
CA VAL A 123 -11.69 12.94 3.94
C VAL A 123 -12.74 13.69 3.11
N ALA A 124 -13.57 12.99 2.36
CA ALA A 124 -14.64 13.63 1.59
C ALA A 124 -15.69 14.31 2.47
N GLU A 125 -15.97 13.76 3.67
CA GLU A 125 -16.93 14.30 4.65
C GLU A 125 -16.36 15.50 5.45
N TRP A 126 -15.05 15.48 5.76
CA TRP A 126 -14.43 16.43 6.69
C TRP A 126 -13.58 17.52 6.05
N PHE A 127 -13.28 17.43 4.73
CA PHE A 127 -12.39 18.39 4.07
C PHE A 127 -13.03 19.05 2.86
N PRO A 128 -12.88 20.38 2.69
CA PRO A 128 -13.25 21.06 1.47
C PRO A 128 -12.38 20.57 0.32
N LYS A 129 -12.87 20.70 -0.92
CA LYS A 129 -12.22 20.15 -2.14
C LYS A 129 -10.73 20.49 -2.26
N ASN A 130 -10.36 21.74 -1.92
CA ASN A 130 -8.98 22.24 -2.01
C ASN A 130 -8.00 21.59 -1.02
N GLU A 131 -8.48 21.06 0.12
CA GLU A 131 -7.63 20.43 1.14
C GLU A 131 -7.63 18.89 1.06
N ARG A 132 -8.56 18.25 0.30
CA ARG A 132 -8.70 16.78 0.24
C ARG A 132 -7.44 16.08 -0.22
N ALA A 133 -6.74 16.63 -1.21
CA ALA A 133 -5.50 16.03 -1.72
C ALA A 133 -4.41 16.01 -0.64
N LEU A 134 -4.28 17.09 0.14
CA LEU A 134 -3.34 17.17 1.25
C LEU A 134 -3.70 16.19 2.37
N ALA A 135 -4.97 16.14 2.78
CA ALA A 135 -5.45 15.21 3.81
C ALA A 135 -5.23 13.74 3.39
N THR A 136 -5.50 13.41 2.12
CA THR A 136 -5.23 12.09 1.55
C THR A 136 -3.74 11.75 1.56
N GLY A 137 -2.88 12.70 1.19
CA GLY A 137 -1.43 12.53 1.24
C GLY A 137 -0.93 12.27 2.66
N ILE A 138 -1.45 13.01 3.65
CA ILE A 138 -1.08 12.85 5.06
C ILE A 138 -1.48 11.45 5.56
N PHE A 139 -2.74 11.03 5.42
CA PHE A 139 -3.12 9.72 5.94
C PHE A 139 -2.40 8.57 5.21
N ASN A 140 -2.20 8.70 3.90
CA ASN A 140 -1.48 7.69 3.13
C ASN A 140 0.00 7.55 3.54
N SER A 141 0.62 8.64 4.00
CA SER A 141 2.00 8.59 4.51
C SER A 141 2.12 7.71 5.76
N GLY A 142 1.02 7.44 6.47
CA GLY A 142 0.95 6.48 7.56
C GLY A 142 1.43 5.08 7.15
N ALA A 143 1.21 4.68 5.89
CA ALA A 143 1.70 3.41 5.37
C ALA A 143 3.25 3.28 5.45
N ASN A 144 3.96 4.36 5.09
CA ASN A 144 5.42 4.38 5.16
C ASN A 144 5.91 4.38 6.62
N ILE A 145 5.21 5.12 7.50
CA ILE A 145 5.54 5.15 8.93
C ILE A 145 5.30 3.78 9.58
N GLY A 146 4.22 3.09 9.22
CA GLY A 146 3.98 1.70 9.65
C GLY A 146 5.10 0.77 9.21
N ALA A 147 5.54 0.88 7.96
CA ALA A 147 6.65 0.08 7.42
C ALA A 147 7.99 0.35 8.12
N VAL A 148 8.26 1.60 8.55
CA VAL A 148 9.45 1.95 9.33
C VAL A 148 9.34 1.51 10.79
N ALA A 149 8.14 1.60 11.40
CA ALA A 149 7.91 1.24 12.79
C ALA A 149 8.01 -0.28 13.03
N ALA A 150 7.59 -1.09 12.05
CA ALA A 150 7.56 -2.54 12.18
C ALA A 150 8.96 -3.15 12.49
N PRO A 151 10.05 -2.87 11.75
CA PRO A 151 11.37 -3.42 12.04
C PRO A 151 12.02 -2.88 13.33
N ILE A 152 11.36 -1.96 14.01
CA ILE A 152 11.76 -1.49 15.35
C ILE A 152 10.98 -2.24 16.42
N LEU A 153 9.64 -2.23 16.31
CA LEU A 153 8.75 -2.75 17.35
C LEU A 153 8.69 -4.28 17.36
N VAL A 154 8.57 -4.92 16.20
CA VAL A 154 8.39 -6.37 16.11
C VAL A 154 9.60 -7.13 16.62
N PRO A 155 10.86 -6.83 16.23
CA PRO A 155 12.03 -7.49 16.79
C PRO A 155 12.19 -7.28 18.30
N TRP A 156 11.89 -6.09 18.80
CA TRP A 156 11.94 -5.80 20.23
C TRP A 156 10.95 -6.68 21.01
N ILE A 157 9.71 -6.82 20.54
CA ILE A 157 8.71 -7.67 21.17
C ILE A 157 9.10 -9.13 21.04
N LEU A 158 9.54 -9.58 19.86
CA LEU A 158 10.00 -10.92 19.59
C LEU A 158 11.13 -11.34 20.54
N GLY A 159 12.12 -10.46 20.75
CA GLY A 159 13.27 -10.76 21.62
C GLY A 159 12.92 -10.84 23.11
N ALA A 160 11.89 -10.11 23.55
CA ALA A 160 11.48 -10.05 24.95
C ALA A 160 10.35 -11.03 25.32
N TYR A 161 9.41 -11.29 24.41
CA TYR A 161 8.13 -11.95 24.73
C TYR A 161 7.71 -13.05 23.75
N GLY A 162 8.48 -13.33 22.70
CA GLY A 162 8.15 -14.33 21.69
C GLY A 162 7.34 -13.78 20.51
N TRP A 163 7.16 -14.64 19.49
CA TRP A 163 6.52 -14.26 18.24
C TRP A 163 4.99 -14.07 18.39
N GLU A 164 4.36 -14.83 19.28
CA GLU A 164 2.92 -14.74 19.56
C GLU A 164 2.57 -13.34 20.08
N MET A 165 3.39 -12.83 21.01
CA MET A 165 3.18 -11.53 21.59
C MET A 165 3.36 -10.40 20.57
N ALA A 166 4.19 -10.59 19.53
CA ALA A 166 4.30 -9.60 18.45
C ALA A 166 2.96 -9.42 17.72
N PHE A 167 2.24 -10.50 17.41
CA PHE A 167 0.92 -10.42 16.80
C PHE A 167 -0.14 -9.83 17.76
N ILE A 168 -0.12 -10.26 19.03
CA ILE A 168 -1.07 -9.76 20.04
C ILE A 168 -0.87 -8.27 20.28
N ALA A 169 0.35 -7.82 20.47
CA ALA A 169 0.64 -6.44 20.81
C ALA A 169 0.30 -5.49 19.65
N THR A 170 0.69 -5.83 18.41
CA THR A 170 0.40 -4.99 17.25
C THR A 170 -1.10 -4.93 16.97
N GLY A 171 -1.80 -6.08 16.96
CA GLY A 171 -3.25 -6.12 16.76
C GLY A 171 -4.04 -5.38 17.86
N ALA A 172 -3.57 -5.43 19.12
CA ALA A 172 -4.21 -4.73 20.24
C ALA A 172 -4.17 -3.19 20.09
N ILE A 173 -3.18 -2.64 19.38
CA ILE A 173 -3.10 -1.19 19.12
C ILE A 173 -4.34 -0.69 18.38
N GLY A 174 -4.92 -1.52 17.50
CA GLY A 174 -6.16 -1.18 16.79
C GLY A 174 -7.34 -0.93 17.73
N PHE A 175 -7.45 -1.66 18.84
CA PHE A 175 -8.50 -1.42 19.85
C PHE A 175 -8.27 -0.12 20.62
N ILE A 176 -7.00 0.23 20.89
CA ILE A 176 -6.67 1.53 21.50
C ILE A 176 -7.09 2.66 20.54
N TRP A 177 -6.78 2.50 19.24
CA TRP A 177 -7.21 3.48 18.24
C TRP A 177 -8.74 3.60 18.16
N LEU A 178 -9.49 2.50 18.26
CA LEU A 178 -10.96 2.51 18.27
C LEU A 178 -11.53 3.40 19.39
N ILE A 179 -10.92 3.40 20.57
CA ILE A 179 -11.34 4.27 21.67
C ILE A 179 -11.30 5.73 21.21
N PHE A 180 -10.17 6.17 20.63
CA PHE A 180 -10.05 7.53 20.12
C PHE A 180 -11.03 7.80 18.97
N TRP A 181 -11.23 6.84 18.06
CA TRP A 181 -12.19 6.98 16.97
C TRP A 181 -13.60 7.21 17.47
N TRP A 182 -14.08 6.45 18.42
CA TRP A 182 -15.42 6.58 18.98
C TRP A 182 -15.64 7.88 19.72
N PHE A 183 -14.61 8.43 20.38
CA PHE A 183 -14.70 9.70 21.10
C PHE A 183 -14.57 10.93 20.20
N TYR A 184 -13.73 10.87 19.19
CA TYR A 184 -13.40 12.04 18.38
C TYR A 184 -14.11 12.11 17.03
N TYR A 185 -14.53 10.97 16.47
CA TYR A 185 -15.17 10.99 15.16
C TYR A 185 -16.70 10.98 15.28
N GLU A 186 -17.32 11.90 14.55
CA GLU A 186 -18.72 11.90 14.17
C GLU A 186 -18.83 12.57 12.79
N VAL A 187 -19.93 12.40 12.08
CA VAL A 187 -20.13 13.15 10.83
C VAL A 187 -20.24 14.64 11.13
N PRO A 188 -19.68 15.55 10.29
CA PRO A 188 -19.63 16.99 10.59
C PRO A 188 -20.97 17.59 10.98
N SER A 189 -22.07 17.16 10.34
CA SER A 189 -23.44 17.64 10.61
C SER A 189 -23.97 17.30 12.02
N LYS A 190 -23.38 16.28 12.69
CA LYS A 190 -23.79 15.84 14.04
C LYS A 190 -22.72 16.11 15.09
N HIS A 191 -21.58 16.69 14.69
CA HIS A 191 -20.43 16.85 15.58
C HIS A 191 -20.58 18.07 16.51
N LYS A 192 -20.73 17.80 17.82
CA LYS A 192 -21.04 18.82 18.83
C LYS A 192 -19.91 19.85 19.06
N SER A 193 -18.67 19.49 18.87
CA SER A 193 -17.49 20.32 19.10
C SER A 193 -16.99 21.06 17.85
N LEU A 194 -17.67 20.93 16.72
CA LEU A 194 -17.32 21.61 15.49
C LEU A 194 -17.87 23.04 15.52
N SER A 195 -17.00 24.06 15.36
CA SER A 195 -17.42 25.43 15.25
C SER A 195 -18.23 25.67 13.98
N LYS A 196 -19.20 26.61 14.05
CA LYS A 196 -19.99 26.99 12.88
C LYS A 196 -19.10 27.46 11.73
N ALA A 197 -18.07 28.25 12.02
CA ALA A 197 -17.11 28.71 10.98
C ALA A 197 -16.36 27.58 10.31
N GLU A 198 -15.94 26.53 11.04
CA GLU A 198 -15.30 25.35 10.45
C GLU A 198 -16.29 24.47 9.70
N PHE A 199 -17.52 24.32 10.18
CA PHE A 199 -18.58 23.61 9.50
C PHE A 199 -18.89 24.26 8.14
N ASP A 200 -19.11 25.58 8.12
CA ASP A 200 -19.38 26.33 6.91
C ASP A 200 -18.20 26.26 5.92
N TYR A 201 -16.98 26.31 6.44
CA TYR A 201 -15.75 26.13 5.62
C TYR A 201 -15.65 24.75 4.97
N ILE A 202 -15.96 23.67 5.72
CA ILE A 202 -15.95 22.30 5.19
C ILE A 202 -16.99 22.17 4.07
N HIS A 203 -18.15 22.84 4.20
CA HIS A 203 -19.27 22.72 3.28
C HIS A 203 -19.27 23.82 2.17
N ALA A 204 -18.38 24.78 2.24
CA ALA A 204 -18.35 25.91 1.27
C ALA A 204 -18.26 25.48 -0.20
N ASP A 205 -17.60 24.36 -0.49
CA ASP A 205 -17.40 23.81 -1.84
C ASP A 205 -18.22 22.52 -2.07
N MET A 206 -19.10 22.16 -1.15
CA MET A 206 -20.03 21.06 -1.39
C MET A 206 -21.12 21.55 -2.35
N GLU A 207 -20.85 21.46 -3.65
CA GLU A 207 -21.93 21.47 -4.63
C GLU A 207 -22.97 20.43 -4.22
N ALA A 208 -24.26 20.78 -4.36
CA ALA A 208 -25.32 19.81 -4.32
C ALA A 208 -24.85 18.57 -5.11
N LYS A 209 -24.96 17.36 -4.53
CA LYS A 209 -24.65 16.12 -5.25
C LYS A 209 -25.26 16.27 -6.62
N ASP A 210 -24.41 16.28 -7.65
CA ASP A 210 -24.90 16.14 -9.00
C ASP A 210 -25.36 14.68 -9.11
N ASP A 211 -26.60 14.44 -8.67
CA ASP A 211 -27.21 13.12 -8.64
C ASP A 211 -27.35 12.51 -10.06
N ASN A 212 -27.00 13.30 -11.09
CA ASN A 212 -27.03 12.90 -12.49
C ASN A 212 -25.73 12.27 -13.02
N VAL A 213 -24.65 12.24 -12.22
CA VAL A 213 -23.41 11.58 -12.67
C VAL A 213 -23.54 10.06 -12.44
N THR A 214 -24.07 9.37 -13.43
CA THR A 214 -24.08 7.91 -13.43
C THR A 214 -22.66 7.37 -13.49
N PRO A 215 -22.23 6.50 -12.54
CA PRO A 215 -20.91 5.86 -12.59
C PRO A 215 -20.74 5.08 -13.89
N VAL A 216 -19.60 5.25 -14.54
CA VAL A 216 -19.31 4.50 -15.76
C VAL A 216 -19.15 3.02 -15.43
N ARG A 217 -19.88 2.14 -16.14
CA ARG A 217 -19.78 0.69 -15.94
C ARG A 217 -18.36 0.20 -16.24
N TRP A 218 -17.80 -0.62 -15.37
CA TRP A 218 -16.45 -1.17 -15.53
C TRP A 218 -16.23 -1.85 -16.88
N ALA A 219 -17.22 -2.62 -17.35
CA ALA A 219 -17.17 -3.29 -18.65
C ALA A 219 -16.88 -2.30 -19.81
N LYS A 220 -17.45 -1.08 -19.77
CA LYS A 220 -17.20 -0.04 -20.77
C LYS A 220 -15.76 0.48 -20.69
N LEU A 221 -15.19 0.56 -19.47
CA LEU A 221 -13.83 1.03 -19.23
C LEU A 221 -12.77 0.10 -19.81
N PHE A 222 -12.99 -1.22 -19.79
CA PHE A 222 -12.07 -2.20 -20.40
C PHE A 222 -11.95 -2.08 -21.93
N GLY A 223 -12.83 -1.33 -22.59
CA GLY A 223 -12.72 -0.98 -24.02
C GLY A 223 -11.65 0.07 -24.33
N PHE A 224 -11.09 0.77 -23.34
CA PHE A 224 -10.14 1.86 -23.55
C PHE A 224 -8.69 1.40 -23.32
N LYS A 225 -7.77 1.79 -24.23
CA LYS A 225 -6.33 1.53 -24.09
C LYS A 225 -5.75 2.11 -22.81
N GLN A 226 -6.27 3.27 -22.38
CA GLN A 226 -5.88 3.93 -21.13
C GLN A 226 -6.11 3.06 -19.90
N THR A 227 -7.20 2.31 -19.88
CA THR A 227 -7.49 1.36 -18.78
C THR A 227 -6.43 0.26 -18.74
N TRP A 228 -6.09 -0.33 -19.87
CA TRP A 228 -5.08 -1.38 -19.94
C TRP A 228 -3.67 -0.85 -19.64
N ALA A 229 -3.33 0.37 -20.04
CA ALA A 229 -2.08 1.01 -19.67
C ALA A 229 -1.94 1.15 -18.15
N PHE A 230 -2.99 1.60 -17.47
CA PHE A 230 -3.02 1.70 -16.02
C PHE A 230 -3.05 0.32 -15.33
N PHE A 231 -3.85 -0.62 -15.87
CA PHE A 231 -3.94 -2.00 -15.39
C PHE A 231 -2.57 -2.69 -15.35
N PHE A 232 -1.88 -2.74 -16.49
CA PHE A 232 -0.57 -3.39 -16.56
C PHE A 232 0.50 -2.62 -15.78
N GLY A 233 0.41 -1.28 -15.77
CA GLY A 233 1.29 -0.47 -14.94
C GLY A 233 1.24 -0.85 -13.46
N LYS A 234 0.05 -1.11 -12.92
CA LYS A 234 -0.15 -1.56 -11.54
C LYS A 234 0.17 -3.03 -11.34
N MET A 235 -0.28 -3.90 -12.26
CA MET A 235 -0.11 -5.35 -12.18
C MET A 235 1.38 -5.76 -12.10
N PHE A 236 2.27 -5.08 -12.81
CA PHE A 236 3.69 -5.43 -12.80
C PHE A 236 4.47 -4.76 -11.68
N THR A 237 4.03 -3.62 -11.16
CA THR A 237 4.85 -2.86 -10.20
C THR A 237 4.43 -3.00 -8.75
N ASP A 238 3.12 -3.12 -8.46
CA ASP A 238 2.64 -3.27 -7.08
C ASP A 238 3.14 -4.54 -6.38
N PRO A 239 3.26 -5.71 -7.05
CA PRO A 239 3.78 -6.94 -6.44
C PRO A 239 5.20 -6.80 -5.89
N ILE A 240 6.01 -5.92 -6.47
CA ILE A 240 7.39 -5.69 -6.02
C ILE A 240 7.40 -5.01 -4.64
N TRP A 241 6.43 -4.13 -4.38
CA TRP A 241 6.25 -3.57 -3.04
C TRP A 241 5.93 -4.67 -2.01
N TRP A 242 5.04 -5.61 -2.36
CA TRP A 242 4.73 -6.74 -1.49
C TRP A 242 5.94 -7.64 -1.24
N PHE A 243 6.79 -7.85 -2.26
CA PHE A 243 8.04 -8.55 -2.09
C PHE A 243 8.96 -7.83 -1.08
N PHE A 244 9.09 -6.53 -1.16
CA PHE A 244 9.90 -5.77 -0.20
C PHE A 244 9.33 -5.88 1.23
N LEU A 245 8.02 -5.91 1.39
CA LEU A 245 7.43 -6.04 2.73
C LEU A 245 7.56 -7.45 3.30
N PHE A 246 7.44 -8.49 2.48
CA PHE A 246 7.26 -9.85 2.97
C PHE A 246 8.52 -10.72 2.87
N TRP A 247 9.42 -10.50 1.91
CA TRP A 247 10.61 -11.32 1.72
C TRP A 247 11.94 -10.62 2.00
N LEU A 248 11.97 -9.29 1.98
CA LEU A 248 13.21 -8.56 2.19
C LEU A 248 13.86 -8.83 3.56
N PRO A 249 13.10 -8.93 4.68
CA PRO A 249 13.69 -9.33 5.96
C PRO A 249 14.38 -10.69 5.89
N SER A 250 13.75 -11.68 5.24
CA SER A 250 14.34 -13.01 5.04
C SER A 250 15.58 -12.98 4.17
N TYR A 251 15.56 -12.22 3.07
CA TYR A 251 16.73 -12.05 2.21
C TYR A 251 17.95 -11.55 2.99
N PHE A 252 17.77 -10.51 3.83
CA PHE A 252 18.87 -10.01 4.65
C PHE A 252 19.31 -11.01 5.73
N SER A 253 18.38 -11.75 6.33
CA SER A 253 18.69 -12.78 7.30
C SER A 253 19.47 -13.94 6.67
N GLU A 254 19.05 -14.42 5.51
CA GLU A 254 19.67 -15.57 4.83
C GLU A 254 21.00 -15.23 4.17
N ARG A 255 21.07 -14.09 3.47
CA ARG A 255 22.25 -13.68 2.72
C ARG A 255 23.34 -13.08 3.60
N PHE A 256 22.96 -12.28 4.60
CA PHE A 256 23.88 -11.49 5.42
C PHE A 256 23.79 -11.81 6.92
N GLN A 257 23.01 -12.84 7.29
CA GLN A 257 22.83 -13.30 8.67
C GLN A 257 22.33 -12.18 9.59
N LEU A 258 21.44 -11.32 9.07
CA LEU A 258 20.82 -10.26 9.84
C LEU A 258 20.00 -10.85 10.99
N ASP A 259 20.27 -10.42 12.21
CA ASP A 259 19.53 -10.84 13.40
C ASP A 259 18.18 -10.10 13.51
N LEU A 260 17.10 -10.75 13.07
CA LEU A 260 15.75 -10.19 13.13
C LEU A 260 15.12 -10.20 14.53
N LYS A 261 15.86 -10.62 15.57
CA LYS A 261 15.46 -10.46 16.98
C LYS A 261 15.84 -9.09 17.55
N LYS A 262 16.52 -8.27 16.76
CA LYS A 262 16.93 -6.91 17.12
C LYS A 262 16.40 -5.92 16.09
N PRO A 263 16.09 -4.66 16.48
CA PRO A 263 15.78 -3.61 15.53
C PRO A 263 16.83 -3.50 14.42
N SER A 264 16.39 -3.54 13.18
CA SER A 264 17.25 -3.57 12.00
C SER A 264 17.36 -2.19 11.37
N LEU A 265 18.53 -1.58 11.47
CA LEU A 265 18.83 -0.30 10.82
C LEU A 265 18.73 -0.41 9.29
N GLU A 266 19.10 -1.55 8.74
CA GLU A 266 19.07 -1.87 7.32
C GLU A 266 17.65 -1.75 6.75
N LEU A 267 16.68 -2.39 7.40
CA LEU A 267 15.27 -2.32 7.00
C LEU A 267 14.68 -0.93 7.23
N ILE A 268 15.05 -0.26 8.34
CA ILE A 268 14.62 1.11 8.63
C ILE A 268 15.07 2.05 7.51
N ILE A 269 16.32 1.94 7.05
CA ILE A 269 16.84 2.77 5.96
C ILE A 269 16.08 2.51 4.66
N VAL A 270 15.86 1.24 4.31
CA VAL A 270 15.12 0.88 3.09
C VAL A 270 13.71 1.50 3.12
N TYR A 271 12.97 1.32 4.21
CA TYR A 271 11.59 1.83 4.28
C TYR A 271 11.53 3.35 4.47
N THR A 272 12.54 3.97 5.08
CA THR A 272 12.65 5.44 5.12
C THR A 272 12.90 6.02 3.72
N ALA A 273 13.73 5.36 2.91
CA ALA A 273 13.97 5.78 1.53
C ALA A 273 12.68 5.81 0.70
N THR A 274 11.68 4.96 1.00
CA THR A 274 10.38 5.00 0.32
C THR A 274 9.64 6.32 0.54
N THR A 275 9.73 6.89 1.74
CA THR A 275 9.11 8.20 2.06
C THR A 275 9.75 9.31 1.22
N ILE A 276 11.09 9.30 1.12
CA ILE A 276 11.83 10.25 0.29
C ILE A 276 11.43 10.08 -1.18
N GLY A 277 11.32 8.83 -1.64
CA GLY A 277 10.89 8.50 -3.01
C GLY A 277 9.48 9.00 -3.33
N SER A 278 8.54 8.80 -2.43
CA SER A 278 7.15 9.25 -2.60
C SER A 278 7.05 10.78 -2.78
N ILE A 279 7.75 11.54 -1.92
CA ILE A 279 7.80 13.01 -1.99
C ILE A 279 8.55 13.45 -3.24
N GLY A 280 9.75 12.91 -3.49
CA GLY A 280 10.60 13.25 -4.63
C GLY A 280 9.96 12.93 -5.97
N GLY A 281 9.18 11.83 -6.05
CA GLY A 281 8.45 11.42 -7.25
C GLY A 281 7.36 12.41 -7.66
N GLY A 282 6.57 12.87 -6.71
CA GLY A 282 5.58 13.91 -6.94
C GLY A 282 6.22 15.26 -7.30
N TRP A 283 7.30 15.62 -6.59
CA TRP A 283 8.05 16.85 -6.84
C TRP A 283 8.65 16.89 -8.24
N LEU A 284 9.30 15.83 -8.71
CA LEU A 284 9.99 15.83 -10.01
C LEU A 284 9.04 16.12 -11.16
N SER A 285 7.91 15.45 -11.23
CA SER A 285 6.94 15.68 -12.30
C SER A 285 6.32 17.07 -12.22
N GLY A 286 6.00 17.55 -11.01
CA GLY A 286 5.51 18.91 -10.79
C GLY A 286 6.54 19.98 -11.19
N TYR A 287 7.81 19.78 -10.85
CA TYR A 287 8.90 20.68 -11.22
C TYR A 287 9.05 20.81 -12.75
N LEU A 288 8.99 19.69 -13.48
CA LEU A 288 9.07 19.72 -14.94
C LEU A 288 7.87 20.45 -15.57
N ILE A 289 6.65 20.23 -15.03
CA ILE A 289 5.45 20.94 -15.48
C ILE A 289 5.60 22.44 -15.22
N ASN A 290 6.05 22.82 -14.04
CA ASN A 290 6.28 24.24 -13.70
C ASN A 290 7.38 24.90 -14.56
N LYS A 291 8.30 24.11 -15.11
CA LYS A 291 9.29 24.57 -16.12
C LYS A 291 8.72 24.68 -17.54
N GLY A 292 7.41 24.49 -17.71
CA GLY A 292 6.73 24.62 -18.99
C GLY A 292 6.70 23.35 -19.84
N TRP A 293 7.05 22.19 -19.28
CA TRP A 293 6.89 20.94 -20.02
C TRP A 293 5.40 20.57 -20.13
N PRO A 294 4.92 20.07 -21.29
CA PRO A 294 3.60 19.46 -21.37
C PRO A 294 3.45 18.33 -20.34
N SER A 295 2.30 18.26 -19.66
CA SER A 295 2.07 17.29 -18.57
C SER A 295 2.42 15.86 -18.98
N PHE A 296 1.98 15.43 -20.18
CA PHE A 296 2.28 14.08 -20.68
C PHE A 296 3.79 13.82 -20.82
N LYS A 297 4.55 14.82 -21.28
CA LYS A 297 6.01 14.70 -21.44
C LYS A 297 6.71 14.67 -20.10
N ALA A 298 6.31 15.52 -19.16
CA ALA A 298 6.84 15.55 -17.80
C ALA A 298 6.59 14.22 -17.08
N ARG A 299 5.36 13.68 -17.15
CA ARG A 299 5.00 12.37 -16.60
C ARG A 299 5.82 11.25 -17.22
N LYS A 300 5.90 11.21 -18.55
CA LYS A 300 6.64 10.19 -19.30
C LYS A 300 8.10 10.10 -18.85
N TRP A 301 8.78 11.25 -18.80
CA TRP A 301 10.20 11.29 -18.43
C TRP A 301 10.43 11.00 -16.95
N SER A 302 9.57 11.50 -16.05
CA SER A 302 9.65 11.17 -14.63
C SER A 302 9.49 9.66 -14.41
N MET A 303 8.47 9.05 -15.02
CA MET A 303 8.24 7.60 -14.93
C MET A 303 9.42 6.78 -15.51
N PHE A 304 10.01 7.24 -16.62
CA PHE A 304 11.19 6.63 -17.20
C PHE A 304 12.38 6.69 -16.24
N SER A 305 12.63 7.86 -15.64
CA SER A 305 13.71 8.03 -14.66
C SER A 305 13.54 7.09 -13.46
N PHE A 306 12.32 6.91 -12.96
CA PHE A 306 12.05 5.98 -11.85
C PHE A 306 12.21 4.53 -12.30
N ALA A 307 11.74 4.17 -13.50
CA ALA A 307 11.94 2.83 -14.04
C ALA A 307 13.44 2.47 -14.14
N ILE A 308 14.27 3.39 -14.64
CA ILE A 308 15.74 3.22 -14.68
C ILE A 308 16.33 3.13 -13.27
N ALA A 309 15.84 3.94 -12.32
CA ALA A 309 16.36 3.94 -10.94
C ALA A 309 16.07 2.63 -10.18
N VAL A 310 15.11 1.81 -10.63
CA VAL A 310 14.89 0.46 -10.08
C VAL A 310 15.89 -0.55 -10.65
N VAL A 311 16.36 -0.40 -11.89
CA VAL A 311 17.23 -1.39 -12.56
C VAL A 311 18.46 -1.80 -11.72
N PRO A 312 19.15 -0.90 -11.00
CA PRO A 312 20.31 -1.27 -10.17
C PRO A 312 20.05 -2.34 -9.11
N ILE A 313 18.78 -2.63 -8.74
CA ILE A 313 18.47 -3.74 -7.82
C ILE A 313 18.99 -5.09 -8.33
N MET A 314 19.10 -5.26 -9.66
CA MET A 314 19.67 -6.46 -10.28
C MET A 314 21.13 -6.71 -9.87
N LEU A 315 21.82 -5.66 -9.42
CA LEU A 315 23.19 -5.74 -8.95
C LEU A 315 23.29 -6.18 -7.48
N ALA A 316 22.17 -6.24 -6.73
CA ALA A 316 22.14 -6.67 -5.34
C ALA A 316 22.71 -8.09 -5.15
N ARG A 317 22.63 -8.94 -6.19
CA ARG A 317 23.23 -10.28 -6.23
C ARG A 317 24.76 -10.27 -6.09
N TYR A 318 25.41 -9.18 -6.48
CA TYR A 318 26.87 -9.02 -6.41
C TYR A 318 27.33 -8.28 -5.16
N SER A 319 26.41 -7.94 -4.24
CA SER A 319 26.76 -7.25 -3.02
C SER A 319 27.62 -8.13 -2.12
N GLU A 320 28.82 -7.63 -1.80
CA GLU A 320 29.78 -8.30 -0.92
C GLU A 320 29.45 -8.07 0.56
N ASN A 321 28.75 -6.98 0.87
CA ASN A 321 28.31 -6.64 2.22
C ASN A 321 26.88 -6.11 2.22
N ILE A 322 26.25 -6.14 3.40
CA ILE A 322 24.86 -5.77 3.60
C ILE A 322 24.57 -4.32 3.17
N TRP A 323 25.50 -3.37 3.36
CA TRP A 323 25.27 -1.95 3.07
C TRP A 323 25.20 -1.65 1.58
N GLN A 324 25.92 -2.41 0.75
CA GLN A 324 25.79 -2.32 -0.71
C GLN A 324 24.38 -2.78 -1.14
N ALA A 325 23.89 -3.90 -0.59
CA ALA A 325 22.54 -4.38 -0.85
C ALA A 325 21.48 -3.37 -0.36
N VAL A 326 21.65 -2.83 0.88
CA VAL A 326 20.77 -1.78 1.43
C VAL A 326 20.71 -0.57 0.52
N GLY A 327 21.85 -0.09 0.01
CA GLY A 327 21.89 1.05 -0.90
C GLY A 327 21.12 0.82 -2.20
N LEU A 328 21.34 -0.32 -2.85
CA LEU A 328 20.68 -0.69 -4.11
C LEU A 328 19.16 -0.91 -3.93
N ILE A 329 18.79 -1.60 -2.85
CA ILE A 329 17.39 -1.90 -2.54
C ILE A 329 16.66 -0.62 -2.09
N SER A 330 17.31 0.26 -1.31
CA SER A 330 16.75 1.55 -0.92
C SER A 330 16.46 2.45 -2.12
N LEU A 331 17.38 2.48 -3.10
CA LEU A 331 17.17 3.20 -4.36
C LEU A 331 15.95 2.64 -5.11
N ALA A 332 15.84 1.32 -5.23
CA ALA A 332 14.71 0.68 -5.89
C ALA A 332 13.39 0.91 -5.16
N ALA A 333 13.38 0.83 -3.83
CA ALA A 333 12.19 1.07 -3.00
C ALA A 333 11.74 2.54 -3.07
N ALA A 334 12.67 3.50 -3.05
CA ALA A 334 12.38 4.91 -3.26
C ALA A 334 11.81 5.15 -4.67
N ALA A 335 12.42 4.56 -5.70
CA ALA A 335 11.95 4.67 -7.08
C ALA A 335 10.57 4.04 -7.28
N HIS A 336 10.27 2.90 -6.60
CA HIS A 336 8.92 2.32 -6.57
C HIS A 336 7.88 3.30 -6.04
N GLN A 337 8.14 3.94 -4.91
CA GLN A 337 7.19 4.89 -4.32
C GLN A 337 7.05 6.15 -5.18
N ALA A 338 8.13 6.61 -5.82
CA ALA A 338 8.08 7.69 -6.79
C ALA A 338 7.23 7.33 -8.02
N TRP A 339 7.37 6.10 -8.52
CA TRP A 339 6.52 5.53 -9.57
C TRP A 339 5.06 5.46 -9.14
N SER A 340 4.79 4.90 -7.96
CA SER A 340 3.44 4.75 -7.42
C SER A 340 2.72 6.09 -7.29
N ALA A 341 3.38 7.16 -6.82
CA ALA A 341 2.81 8.50 -6.76
C ALA A 341 2.42 9.04 -8.14
N ASN A 342 3.21 8.75 -9.18
CA ASN A 342 2.97 9.26 -10.52
C ASN A 342 1.95 8.45 -11.33
N ILE A 343 1.87 7.14 -11.13
CA ILE A 343 0.94 6.30 -11.91
C ILE A 343 -0.53 6.65 -11.61
N TYR A 344 -0.86 7.02 -10.37
CA TYR A 344 -2.20 7.52 -10.01
C TYR A 344 -2.50 8.87 -10.70
N SER A 345 -1.50 9.74 -10.80
CA SER A 345 -1.64 11.02 -11.52
C SER A 345 -1.89 10.80 -13.01
N ILE A 346 -1.23 9.80 -13.63
CA ILE A 346 -1.48 9.41 -15.03
C ILE A 346 -2.93 8.94 -15.20
N ALA A 347 -3.47 8.15 -14.27
CA ALA A 347 -4.86 7.73 -14.34
C ALA A 347 -5.83 8.93 -14.30
N THR A 348 -5.56 9.93 -13.45
CA THR A 348 -6.39 11.15 -13.39
C THR A 348 -6.26 12.03 -14.62
N ASP A 349 -5.10 12.03 -15.28
CA ASP A 349 -4.87 12.78 -16.53
C ASP A 349 -5.57 12.10 -17.73
N MET A 350 -5.67 10.77 -17.73
CA MET A 350 -6.23 9.98 -18.84
C MET A 350 -7.75 9.80 -18.81
N PHE A 351 -8.43 10.15 -17.70
CA PHE A 351 -9.86 9.90 -17.57
C PHE A 351 -10.65 11.11 -17.08
N PRO A 352 -11.89 11.34 -17.59
CA PRO A 352 -12.78 12.34 -17.03
C PRO A 352 -13.16 12.00 -15.58
N LYS A 353 -13.46 13.01 -14.77
CA LYS A 353 -13.75 12.87 -13.33
C LYS A 353 -14.76 11.76 -13.00
N LYS A 354 -15.80 11.57 -13.84
CA LYS A 354 -16.84 10.55 -13.69
C LYS A 354 -16.31 9.09 -13.74
N ALA A 355 -15.12 8.86 -14.30
CA ALA A 355 -14.54 7.52 -14.50
C ALA A 355 -13.32 7.25 -13.59
N VAL A 356 -12.69 8.28 -13.02
CA VAL A 356 -11.42 8.16 -12.29
C VAL A 356 -11.51 7.15 -11.15
N SER A 357 -12.56 7.20 -10.31
CA SER A 357 -12.70 6.28 -9.18
C SER A 357 -12.80 4.82 -9.62
N SER A 358 -13.56 4.56 -10.69
CA SER A 358 -13.69 3.21 -11.27
C SER A 358 -12.37 2.71 -11.85
N VAL A 359 -11.61 3.57 -12.54
CA VAL A 359 -10.30 3.22 -13.10
C VAL A 359 -9.30 2.94 -11.99
N ILE A 360 -9.28 3.74 -10.93
CA ILE A 360 -8.44 3.49 -9.74
C ILE A 360 -8.78 2.14 -9.11
N GLY A 361 -10.08 1.80 -9.04
CA GLY A 361 -10.52 0.48 -8.57
C GLY A 361 -10.02 -0.67 -9.44
N ILE A 362 -10.09 -0.52 -10.78
CA ILE A 362 -9.54 -1.50 -11.74
C ILE A 362 -8.02 -1.67 -11.54
N GLY A 363 -7.28 -0.57 -11.35
CA GLY A 363 -5.85 -0.63 -11.07
C GLY A 363 -5.51 -1.27 -9.73
N GLY A 364 -6.30 -1.01 -8.68
CA GLY A 364 -6.16 -1.69 -7.39
C GLY A 364 -6.36 -3.21 -7.51
N MET A 365 -7.39 -3.62 -8.27
CA MET A 365 -7.61 -5.03 -8.60
C MET A 365 -6.43 -5.62 -9.37
N ALA A 366 -5.90 -4.91 -10.37
CA ALA A 366 -4.74 -5.37 -11.14
C ALA A 366 -3.50 -5.57 -10.25
N GLY A 367 -3.22 -4.63 -9.34
CA GLY A 367 -2.15 -4.75 -8.36
C GLY A 367 -2.34 -5.96 -7.43
N SER A 368 -3.58 -6.23 -7.00
CA SER A 368 -3.91 -7.41 -6.18
C SER A 368 -3.74 -8.72 -6.96
N VAL A 369 -4.12 -8.76 -8.24
CA VAL A 369 -3.89 -9.92 -9.11
C VAL A 369 -2.40 -10.20 -9.24
N GLY A 370 -1.59 -9.18 -9.52
CA GLY A 370 -0.13 -9.31 -9.51
C GLY A 370 0.40 -9.76 -8.14
N GLY A 371 -0.20 -9.25 -7.05
CA GLY A 371 0.09 -9.63 -5.66
C GLY A 371 -0.29 -11.06 -5.29
N ILE A 372 -1.02 -11.78 -6.12
CA ILE A 372 -1.27 -13.22 -6.01
C ILE A 372 -0.23 -14.00 -6.81
N PHE A 373 -0.02 -13.63 -8.08
CA PHE A 373 0.87 -14.39 -8.96
C PHE A 373 2.35 -14.25 -8.61
N PHE A 374 2.80 -13.06 -8.19
CA PHE A 374 4.21 -12.84 -7.89
C PHE A 374 4.69 -13.63 -6.67
N PRO A 375 3.99 -13.66 -5.53
CA PRO A 375 4.33 -14.57 -4.42
C PRO A 375 4.40 -16.05 -4.82
N MET A 376 3.51 -16.53 -5.71
CA MET A 376 3.60 -17.91 -6.22
C MET A 376 4.94 -18.16 -6.93
N ILE A 377 5.37 -17.21 -7.76
CA ILE A 377 6.66 -17.29 -8.47
C ILE A 377 7.80 -17.24 -7.46
N VAL A 378 7.75 -16.34 -6.48
CA VAL A 378 8.79 -16.19 -5.45
C VAL A 378 8.92 -17.48 -4.64
N GLY A 379 7.82 -18.02 -4.11
CA GLY A 379 7.84 -19.25 -3.32
C GLY A 379 8.41 -20.42 -4.09
N ALA A 380 7.92 -20.67 -5.32
CA ALA A 380 8.39 -21.75 -6.16
C ALA A 380 9.89 -21.64 -6.56
N LEU A 381 10.36 -20.40 -6.83
CA LEU A 381 11.77 -20.16 -7.13
C LEU A 381 12.65 -20.41 -5.90
N LEU A 382 12.29 -19.88 -4.76
CA LEU A 382 13.09 -20.00 -3.54
C LEU A 382 13.15 -21.47 -3.07
N ASP A 383 12.04 -22.21 -3.09
CA ASP A 383 12.02 -23.65 -2.78
C ASP A 383 12.92 -24.44 -3.73
N LYS A 384 12.82 -24.18 -5.05
CA LYS A 384 13.66 -24.85 -6.03
C LYS A 384 15.15 -24.63 -5.77
N TYR A 385 15.56 -23.39 -5.52
CA TYR A 385 16.97 -23.07 -5.32
C TYR A 385 17.48 -23.46 -3.93
N LYS A 386 16.61 -23.48 -2.91
CA LYS A 386 16.90 -24.06 -1.60
C LYS A 386 17.22 -25.54 -1.70
N LEU A 387 16.45 -26.31 -2.51
CA LEU A 387 16.70 -27.72 -2.80
C LEU A 387 18.00 -27.94 -3.60
N LEU A 388 18.39 -27.00 -4.45
CA LEU A 388 19.65 -27.04 -5.22
C LEU A 388 20.87 -26.63 -4.38
N GLY A 389 20.66 -26.17 -3.14
CA GLY A 389 21.72 -25.84 -2.18
C GLY A 389 22.14 -24.37 -2.14
N ASP A 390 21.57 -23.50 -2.98
CA ASP A 390 21.80 -22.05 -2.91
C ASP A 390 20.53 -21.22 -3.18
N ILE A 391 19.84 -20.85 -2.12
CA ILE A 391 18.64 -20.01 -2.17
C ILE A 391 18.94 -18.61 -2.75
N ASN A 392 20.19 -18.13 -2.67
CA ASN A 392 20.56 -16.82 -3.18
C ASN A 392 20.40 -16.72 -4.70
N ASP A 393 20.57 -17.82 -5.43
CA ASP A 393 20.29 -17.83 -6.86
C ASP A 393 18.80 -17.61 -7.16
N GLY A 394 17.91 -18.08 -6.30
CA GLY A 394 16.48 -17.75 -6.35
C GLY A 394 16.24 -16.24 -6.19
N TYR A 395 16.82 -15.63 -5.18
CA TYR A 395 16.73 -14.16 -4.99
C TYR A 395 17.34 -13.37 -6.14
N ASN A 396 18.42 -13.88 -6.78
CA ASN A 396 19.02 -13.25 -7.95
C ASN A 396 18.05 -13.15 -9.12
N ILE A 397 17.27 -14.20 -9.37
CA ILE A 397 16.22 -14.20 -10.41
C ILE A 397 15.10 -13.25 -10.03
N ILE A 398 14.68 -13.24 -8.77
CA ILE A 398 13.64 -12.32 -8.29
C ILE A 398 14.07 -10.87 -8.48
N PHE A 399 15.31 -10.51 -8.17
CA PHE A 399 15.82 -9.15 -8.39
C PHE A 399 15.89 -8.78 -9.87
N LEU A 400 16.18 -9.75 -10.76
CA LEU A 400 16.09 -9.52 -12.21
C LEU A 400 14.64 -9.24 -12.64
N LEU A 401 13.67 -9.97 -12.12
CA LEU A 401 12.24 -9.70 -12.37
C LEU A 401 11.84 -8.33 -11.83
N CYS A 402 12.22 -7.99 -10.60
CA CYS A 402 11.93 -6.69 -9.99
C CYS A 402 12.52 -5.53 -10.81
N GLY A 403 13.78 -5.63 -11.22
CA GLY A 403 14.46 -4.57 -11.97
C GLY A 403 13.93 -4.40 -13.40
N SER A 404 13.44 -5.46 -14.03
CA SER A 404 12.89 -5.42 -15.39
C SER A 404 11.43 -4.97 -15.46
N ALA A 405 10.65 -5.22 -14.41
CA ALA A 405 9.21 -5.02 -14.41
C ALA A 405 8.80 -3.56 -14.65
N TYR A 406 9.53 -2.58 -14.11
CA TYR A 406 9.22 -1.17 -14.29
C TYR A 406 9.49 -0.68 -15.72
N MET A 407 10.59 -1.15 -16.32
CA MET A 407 10.87 -0.85 -17.72
C MET A 407 9.81 -1.46 -18.64
N LEU A 408 9.41 -2.71 -18.37
CA LEU A 408 8.32 -3.38 -19.10
C LEU A 408 7.01 -2.60 -18.93
N ALA A 409 6.65 -2.23 -17.70
CA ALA A 409 5.46 -1.43 -17.42
C ALA A 409 5.49 -0.08 -18.15
N TRP A 410 6.65 0.61 -18.14
CA TRP A 410 6.83 1.87 -18.85
C TRP A 410 6.63 1.70 -20.35
N VAL A 411 7.25 0.70 -20.98
CA VAL A 411 7.08 0.39 -22.41
C VAL A 411 5.61 0.14 -22.73
N ILE A 412 4.91 -0.70 -21.94
CA ILE A 412 3.49 -1.00 -22.17
C ILE A 412 2.63 0.26 -22.06
N ILE A 413 2.82 1.07 -21.01
CA ILE A 413 2.04 2.31 -20.82
C ILE A 413 2.18 3.22 -22.05
N TYR A 414 3.39 3.46 -22.49
CA TYR A 414 3.65 4.46 -23.55
C TYR A 414 3.57 3.90 -24.97
N THR A 415 3.45 2.59 -25.16
CA THR A 415 3.02 2.01 -26.43
C THR A 415 1.49 2.05 -26.56
N LEU A 416 0.76 1.83 -25.48
CA LEU A 416 -0.70 1.90 -25.48
C LEU A 416 -1.22 3.35 -25.54
N VAL A 417 -0.58 4.27 -24.81
CA VAL A 417 -1.00 5.68 -24.69
C VAL A 417 0.22 6.62 -24.80
N PRO A 418 0.77 6.85 -25.99
CA PRO A 418 2.00 7.64 -26.19
C PRO A 418 1.92 9.07 -25.66
N THR A 419 0.75 9.69 -25.73
CA THR A 419 0.49 11.11 -25.41
C THR A 419 -0.36 11.31 -24.18
N LEU A 420 -0.76 10.24 -23.46
CA LEU A 420 -1.66 10.27 -22.31
C LEU A 420 -2.98 11.03 -22.61
N GLU A 421 -3.53 10.82 -23.80
CA GLU A 421 -4.80 11.44 -24.19
C GLU A 421 -5.95 10.98 -23.30
N THR A 422 -6.84 11.92 -22.97
CA THR A 422 -8.02 11.62 -22.17
C THR A 422 -8.99 10.73 -22.95
N ALA A 423 -9.46 9.66 -22.32
CA ALA A 423 -10.45 8.76 -22.90
C ALA A 423 -11.76 9.50 -23.15
N LYS A 424 -12.26 9.45 -24.38
CA LYS A 424 -13.58 9.99 -24.74
C LYS A 424 -14.63 8.98 -24.36
N ILE A 425 -15.29 9.21 -23.23
CA ILE A 425 -16.35 8.35 -22.71
C ILE A 425 -17.67 9.01 -23.07
N ASP A 426 -18.29 8.51 -24.14
CA ASP A 426 -19.65 8.93 -24.53
C ASP A 426 -20.65 8.47 -23.45
N ASP A 427 -21.66 9.27 -23.20
CA ASP A 427 -22.72 9.02 -22.21
C ASP A 427 -23.54 7.77 -22.49
#